data_b0c0327444d5d5af6110edf2223221e0
#
_entry.id   b0c0327444d5d5af6110edf2223221e0
#
_cell.length_a   1.000
_cell.length_b   1.000
_cell.length_c   1.000
_cell.angle_alpha   90.00
_cell.angle_beta   90.00
_cell.angle_gamma   90.00
#
_symmetry.space_group_name_H-M   'P 1'
#
loop_
_entity.id
_entity.type
_entity.pdbx_description
1 polymer ?
#
loop_
_entity_poly.entity_id
_entity_poly.type
_entity_poly.pdbx_seq_one_letter_code
_entity_poly.pdbx_strand_id
1 'polypeptide(L)'
;VCSLRKVFVLGLDSLPPRVLYENYGEGLEFIRQLTKESSNYLMKTCHPPITVPAWISMFTGKTPGELGIYGFRHRRPGTFDSYIVNSNDVKEKAIWDELAKFNIKTGLFGVPPTYPPKPINGFMVTDFNTPGKEKPYTFPPWLKGEIENKLNEPPIFDVVYRTENRDKAYSDLMEMIDNHQRILNYLTKKAWDLFIYVEIGVDRAHHMFWKYFDNTHPRYEYHEKFSNAIPNVYKKIDNWFSNLIKELPKDTIYVIVSDHGTKSMKGSYPINQWLIQQEFLKIKNVTKEGEDLSPDNIDWNQTKVWAWGGYYSRFFFNVKGREPYGILGKEEVEDLIKDLKKSISKIKGPKGEQWKNDAYTPQEIYPEIKGDAPDLTVYLDDLNWRPIGTIGYKNMYLDKNDKGPDDSMHDWYGVFSIYDPEGTLEKGYKGVIEINRIKNVLEELILGK
;
A
#
# COMPACT_ATOMS: atom_id res chain seq x y z
N VAL A 1 -34.44 -5.22 19.83
CA VAL A 1 -33.23 -4.36 19.78
C VAL A 1 -32.08 -5.33 19.53
N CYS A 2 -31.63 -5.46 18.28
CA CYS A 2 -30.37 -6.19 18.01
C CYS A 2 -29.28 -5.48 18.82
N SER A 3 -28.59 -6.21 19.69
CA SER A 3 -27.41 -5.67 20.37
C SER A 3 -26.33 -5.40 19.32
N LEU A 4 -25.72 -4.22 19.39
CA LEU A 4 -24.63 -3.85 18.51
C LEU A 4 -23.47 -4.81 18.71
N ARG A 5 -23.07 -5.53 17.67
CA ARG A 5 -21.95 -6.47 17.71
C ARG A 5 -20.65 -5.75 17.43
N LYS A 6 -19.59 -6.16 18.13
CA LYS A 6 -18.25 -5.63 17.83
C LYS A 6 -17.72 -6.18 16.51
N VAL A 7 -16.97 -5.36 15.80
CA VAL A 7 -16.23 -5.76 14.59
C VAL A 7 -14.76 -5.44 14.77
N PHE A 8 -13.91 -6.44 14.66
CA PHE A 8 -12.45 -6.28 14.67
C PHE A 8 -11.89 -6.55 13.28
N VAL A 9 -11.21 -5.56 12.71
CA VAL A 9 -10.57 -5.63 11.39
C VAL A 9 -9.06 -5.81 11.56
N LEU A 10 -8.56 -6.99 11.19
CA LEU A 10 -7.14 -7.28 11.09
C LEU A 10 -6.67 -7.01 9.67
N GLY A 11 -6.04 -5.87 9.46
CA GLY A 11 -5.42 -5.46 8.21
C GLY A 11 -3.97 -5.96 8.12
N LEU A 12 -3.72 -6.87 7.21
CA LEU A 12 -2.39 -7.43 6.95
C LEU A 12 -1.90 -6.88 5.60
N ASP A 13 -1.10 -5.81 5.66
CA ASP A 13 -0.65 -5.11 4.46
C ASP A 13 0.04 -6.07 3.47
N SER A 14 -0.36 -6.01 2.22
CA SER A 14 0.16 -6.81 1.11
C SER A 14 -0.08 -8.33 1.16
N LEU A 15 -0.91 -8.85 2.06
CA LEU A 15 -1.15 -10.30 2.14
C LEU A 15 -1.83 -10.82 0.86
N PRO A 16 -1.17 -11.74 0.10
CA PRO A 16 -1.74 -12.25 -1.13
C PRO A 16 -2.70 -13.42 -0.90
N PRO A 17 -3.69 -13.62 -1.80
CA PRO A 17 -4.67 -14.71 -1.69
C PRO A 17 -4.05 -16.10 -1.58
N ARG A 18 -2.96 -16.38 -2.30
CA ARG A 18 -2.34 -17.71 -2.27
C ARG A 18 -1.79 -18.08 -0.89
N VAL A 19 -1.36 -17.09 -0.10
CA VAL A 19 -0.90 -17.34 1.27
C VAL A 19 -2.08 -17.69 2.17
N LEU A 20 -3.17 -16.97 2.10
CA LEU A 20 -4.31 -17.17 2.99
C LEU A 20 -5.24 -18.32 2.54
N TYR A 21 -5.58 -18.36 1.25
CA TYR A 21 -6.60 -19.27 0.72
C TYR A 21 -6.04 -20.56 0.12
N GLU A 22 -4.80 -20.53 -0.39
CA GLU A 22 -4.15 -21.68 -1.02
C GLU A 22 -3.08 -22.32 -0.12
N ASN A 23 -2.96 -21.88 1.12
CA ASN A 23 -2.02 -22.38 2.13
C ASN A 23 -0.53 -22.33 1.71
N TYR A 24 -0.16 -21.32 0.92
CA TYR A 24 1.23 -21.14 0.53
C TYR A 24 2.08 -20.62 1.69
N GLY A 25 3.12 -21.36 2.05
CA GLY A 25 3.96 -21.08 3.21
C GLY A 25 3.31 -21.47 4.53
N GLU A 26 4.04 -21.27 5.62
CA GLU A 26 3.62 -21.61 6.99
C GLU A 26 3.33 -20.34 7.80
N GLY A 27 2.71 -20.49 8.96
CA GLY A 27 2.62 -19.46 9.99
C GLY A 27 1.25 -18.82 10.20
N LEU A 28 0.26 -19.06 9.34
CA LEU A 28 -1.11 -18.53 9.48
C LEU A 28 -2.14 -19.66 9.75
N GLU A 29 -1.76 -20.68 10.47
CA GLU A 29 -2.58 -21.91 10.64
C GLU A 29 -3.93 -21.61 11.28
N PHE A 30 -3.97 -20.81 12.35
CA PHE A 30 -5.21 -20.44 13.02
C PHE A 30 -6.10 -19.55 12.12
N ILE A 31 -5.54 -18.52 11.51
CA ILE A 31 -6.28 -17.63 10.61
C ILE A 31 -6.81 -18.40 9.40
N ARG A 32 -6.02 -19.31 8.81
CA ARG A 32 -6.47 -20.18 7.72
C ARG A 32 -7.61 -21.10 8.15
N GLN A 33 -7.57 -21.63 9.36
CA GLN A 33 -8.68 -22.43 9.90
C GLN A 33 -9.95 -21.58 10.04
N LEU A 34 -9.79 -20.31 10.47
CA LEU A 34 -10.90 -19.38 10.59
C LEU A 34 -11.54 -19.08 9.23
N THR A 35 -10.74 -18.94 8.16
CA THR A 35 -11.24 -18.67 6.80
C THR A 35 -12.10 -19.79 6.24
N LYS A 36 -11.93 -21.04 6.68
CA LYS A 36 -12.81 -22.16 6.28
C LYS A 36 -14.26 -21.98 6.76
N GLU A 37 -14.43 -21.24 7.84
CA GLU A 37 -15.73 -20.92 8.44
C GLU A 37 -16.20 -19.50 8.10
N SER A 38 -15.56 -18.82 7.16
CA SER A 38 -15.77 -17.42 6.82
C SER A 38 -16.40 -17.24 5.44
N SER A 39 -16.95 -16.04 5.20
CA SER A 39 -17.26 -15.53 3.86
C SER A 39 -15.98 -14.95 3.25
N ASN A 40 -15.51 -15.50 2.14
CA ASN A 40 -14.22 -15.19 1.57
C ASN A 40 -14.32 -14.54 0.19
N TYR A 41 -13.58 -13.47 0.00
CA TYR A 41 -13.51 -12.73 -1.26
C TYR A 41 -12.06 -12.59 -1.75
N LEU A 42 -11.86 -12.56 -3.06
CA LEU A 42 -10.71 -11.92 -3.63
C LEU A 42 -10.95 -10.40 -3.63
N MET A 43 -10.12 -9.67 -2.95
CA MET A 43 -10.21 -8.21 -2.93
C MET A 43 -9.40 -7.64 -4.09
N LYS A 44 -10.07 -6.96 -5.02
CA LYS A 44 -9.39 -6.24 -6.11
C LYS A 44 -9.03 -4.84 -5.64
N THR A 45 -7.73 -4.54 -5.64
CA THR A 45 -7.22 -3.24 -5.21
C THR A 45 -7.46 -2.15 -6.25
N CYS A 46 -7.16 -0.92 -5.87
CA CYS A 46 -7.32 0.27 -6.69
C CYS A 46 -6.14 0.50 -7.66
N HIS A 47 -6.32 1.46 -8.56
CA HIS A 47 -5.25 2.12 -9.28
C HIS A 47 -4.78 3.37 -8.52
N PRO A 48 -3.51 3.48 -8.12
CA PRO A 48 -2.48 2.44 -8.17
C PRO A 48 -2.58 1.47 -6.98
N PRO A 49 -2.01 0.26 -7.08
CA PRO A 49 -1.99 -0.73 -6.00
C PRO A 49 -0.91 -0.39 -4.96
N ILE A 50 -1.09 0.73 -4.28
CA ILE A 50 -0.13 1.33 -3.33
C ILE A 50 -0.81 1.54 -1.99
N THR A 51 -0.09 1.27 -0.91
CA THR A 51 -0.55 1.24 0.48
C THR A 51 -1.44 2.44 0.87
N VAL A 52 -0.97 3.68 0.70
CA VAL A 52 -1.73 4.87 1.13
C VAL A 52 -3.03 5.05 0.33
N PRO A 53 -3.01 5.11 -1.02
CA PRO A 53 -4.26 5.16 -1.78
C PRO A 53 -5.19 3.98 -1.50
N ALA A 54 -4.65 2.76 -1.36
CA ALA A 54 -5.44 1.56 -1.18
C ALA A 54 -6.18 1.55 0.16
N TRP A 55 -5.51 1.74 1.29
CA TRP A 55 -6.17 1.76 2.58
C TRP A 55 -7.22 2.86 2.71
N ILE A 56 -6.92 4.05 2.23
CA ILE A 56 -7.91 5.15 2.34
C ILE A 56 -9.07 4.98 1.35
N SER A 57 -8.87 4.36 0.20
CA SER A 57 -9.96 3.96 -0.69
C SER A 57 -10.88 2.94 -0.02
N MET A 58 -10.32 1.98 0.70
CA MET A 58 -11.08 0.98 1.45
C MET A 58 -12.00 1.62 2.48
N PHE A 59 -11.50 2.55 3.27
CA PHE A 59 -12.23 3.11 4.41
C PHE A 59 -13.07 4.35 4.08
N THR A 60 -12.89 4.96 2.92
CA THR A 60 -13.75 6.06 2.43
C THR A 60 -14.79 5.61 1.42
N GLY A 61 -14.60 4.44 0.81
CA GLY A 61 -15.43 3.98 -0.31
C GLY A 61 -15.22 4.78 -1.59
N LYS A 62 -14.13 5.53 -1.68
CA LYS A 62 -13.78 6.40 -2.81
C LYS A 62 -12.59 5.84 -3.59
N THR A 63 -12.53 6.13 -4.88
CA THR A 63 -11.36 5.82 -5.70
C THR A 63 -10.22 6.82 -5.43
N PRO A 64 -8.97 6.48 -5.75
CA PRO A 64 -7.86 7.44 -5.68
C PRO A 64 -8.11 8.72 -6.46
N GLY A 65 -8.80 8.67 -7.59
CA GLY A 65 -9.19 9.85 -8.37
C GLY A 65 -10.14 10.77 -7.61
N GLU A 66 -11.17 10.23 -6.97
CA GLU A 66 -12.11 10.98 -6.12
C GLU A 66 -11.44 11.57 -4.89
N LEU A 67 -10.42 10.87 -4.35
CA LEU A 67 -9.63 11.34 -3.20
C LEU A 67 -8.56 12.36 -3.58
N GLY A 68 -8.11 12.36 -4.84
CA GLY A 68 -6.93 13.11 -5.27
C GLY A 68 -5.62 12.57 -4.67
N ILE A 69 -5.56 11.28 -4.33
CA ILE A 69 -4.42 10.61 -3.70
C ILE A 69 -3.95 9.47 -4.59
N TYR A 70 -2.76 9.64 -5.20
CA TYR A 70 -2.24 8.74 -6.25
C TYR A 70 -0.98 7.98 -5.85
N GLY A 71 -0.53 8.13 -4.63
CA GLY A 71 0.67 7.47 -4.12
C GLY A 71 1.07 7.97 -2.75
N PHE A 72 2.23 7.53 -2.31
CA PHE A 72 2.86 7.96 -1.05
C PHE A 72 3.36 9.41 -1.09
N ARG A 73 3.88 9.83 -2.26
CA ARG A 73 4.33 11.19 -2.52
C ARG A 73 3.50 11.84 -3.60
N HIS A 74 3.28 13.14 -3.44
CA HIS A 74 2.74 14.00 -4.49
C HIS A 74 3.70 15.13 -4.79
N ARG A 75 3.65 15.65 -6.02
CA ARG A 75 4.29 16.91 -6.33
C ARG A 75 3.36 18.07 -5.95
N ARG A 76 3.95 19.21 -5.65
CA ARG A 76 3.18 20.45 -5.53
C ARG A 76 2.85 20.94 -6.93
N PRO A 77 1.55 21.13 -7.27
CA PRO A 77 1.14 21.53 -8.63
C PRO A 77 1.90 22.76 -9.14
N GLY A 78 2.36 22.70 -10.38
CA GLY A 78 3.14 23.79 -11.00
C GLY A 78 4.57 23.92 -10.46
N THR A 79 5.08 22.95 -9.73
CA THR A 79 6.45 22.89 -9.22
C THR A 79 7.07 21.51 -9.44
N PHE A 80 8.35 21.35 -9.11
CA PHE A 80 9.04 20.07 -9.07
C PHE A 80 9.22 19.54 -7.63
N ASP A 81 8.74 20.28 -6.65
CA ASP A 81 8.81 19.87 -5.25
C ASP A 81 7.81 18.75 -4.94
N SER A 82 8.19 17.87 -4.06
CA SER A 82 7.33 16.77 -3.59
C SER A 82 7.07 16.87 -2.10
N TYR A 83 5.97 16.25 -1.67
CA TYR A 83 5.60 16.10 -0.27
C TYR A 83 5.04 14.72 0.00
N ILE A 84 5.09 14.28 1.26
CA ILE A 84 4.48 13.01 1.69
C ILE A 84 2.99 13.26 1.98
N VAL A 85 2.14 12.44 1.38
CA VAL A 85 0.70 12.45 1.62
C VAL A 85 0.42 12.12 3.09
N ASN A 86 -0.49 12.87 3.70
CA ASN A 86 -0.86 12.69 5.09
C ASN A 86 -2.38 12.86 5.31
N SER A 87 -2.85 12.78 6.56
CA SER A 87 -4.29 12.85 6.88
C SER A 87 -4.95 14.16 6.46
N ASN A 88 -4.21 15.26 6.33
CA ASN A 88 -4.75 16.54 5.86
C ASN A 88 -5.11 16.54 4.36
N ASP A 89 -4.57 15.61 3.61
CA ASP A 89 -4.90 15.43 2.18
C ASP A 89 -6.23 14.67 1.98
N VAL A 90 -6.70 13.97 3.01
CA VAL A 90 -7.98 13.25 2.97
C VAL A 90 -9.12 14.24 3.25
N LYS A 91 -9.90 14.57 2.22
CA LYS A 91 -11.04 15.49 2.30
C LYS A 91 -12.38 14.78 2.43
N GLU A 92 -12.43 13.51 2.08
CA GLU A 92 -13.63 12.67 2.18
C GLU A 92 -13.78 12.06 3.57
N LYS A 93 -15.03 11.78 3.96
CA LYS A 93 -15.31 11.11 5.23
C LYS A 93 -14.97 9.63 5.15
N ALA A 94 -14.27 9.14 6.16
CA ALA A 94 -14.00 7.73 6.33
C ALA A 94 -15.13 7.05 7.13
N ILE A 95 -15.09 5.71 7.18
CA ILE A 95 -16.07 4.90 7.90
C ILE A 95 -16.25 5.35 9.37
N TRP A 96 -15.17 5.69 10.05
CA TRP A 96 -15.21 6.15 11.45
C TRP A 96 -15.91 7.50 11.62
N ASP A 97 -15.90 8.37 10.60
CA ASP A 97 -16.64 9.64 10.60
C ASP A 97 -18.14 9.40 10.38
N GLU A 98 -18.49 8.49 9.46
CA GLU A 98 -19.88 8.15 9.16
C GLU A 98 -20.54 7.41 10.34
N LEU A 99 -19.84 6.44 10.92
CA LEU A 99 -20.35 5.67 12.06
C LEU A 99 -20.48 6.50 13.35
N ALA A 100 -19.71 7.57 13.50
CA ALA A 100 -19.84 8.51 14.62
C ALA A 100 -21.25 9.12 14.72
N LYS A 101 -21.95 9.30 13.59
CA LYS A 101 -23.33 9.77 13.54
C LYS A 101 -24.32 8.84 14.25
N PHE A 102 -23.97 7.56 14.38
CA PHE A 102 -24.73 6.54 15.09
C PHE A 102 -24.17 6.25 16.49
N ASN A 103 -23.31 7.13 17.00
CA ASN A 103 -22.60 6.97 18.27
C ASN A 103 -21.73 5.70 18.36
N ILE A 104 -21.31 5.17 17.23
CA ILE A 104 -20.36 4.03 17.14
C ILE A 104 -18.97 4.52 17.46
N LYS A 105 -18.30 3.88 18.40
CA LYS A 105 -16.91 4.18 18.79
C LYS A 105 -15.92 3.36 17.96
N THR A 106 -14.92 4.03 17.41
CA THR A 106 -13.88 3.39 16.59
C THR A 106 -12.51 3.49 17.25
N GLY A 107 -11.82 2.35 17.38
CA GLY A 107 -10.39 2.28 17.70
C GLY A 107 -9.58 2.08 16.43
N LEU A 108 -8.54 2.88 16.23
CA LEU A 108 -7.64 2.79 15.08
C LEU A 108 -6.20 2.59 15.54
N PHE A 109 -5.51 1.67 14.90
CA PHE A 109 -4.07 1.49 15.07
C PHE A 109 -3.39 1.30 13.72
N GLY A 110 -2.48 2.21 13.38
CA GLY A 110 -1.62 2.08 12.21
C GLY A 110 -2.31 2.24 10.85
N VAL A 111 -3.51 2.81 10.78
CA VAL A 111 -4.29 2.93 9.54
C VAL A 111 -3.78 4.10 8.68
N PRO A 112 -3.24 3.84 7.47
CA PRO A 112 -2.77 4.91 6.59
C PRO A 112 -3.92 5.63 5.84
N PRO A 113 -3.81 6.96 5.62
CA PRO A 113 -3.02 7.91 6.33
C PRO A 113 -3.82 8.54 7.49
N THR A 114 -3.36 8.36 8.72
CA THR A 114 -3.99 8.95 9.91
C THR A 114 -3.11 9.98 10.62
N TYR A 115 -1.82 10.06 10.26
CA TYR A 115 -0.95 11.11 10.76
C TYR A 115 -1.08 12.40 9.91
N PRO A 116 -1.15 13.60 10.51
CA PRO A 116 -1.35 13.89 11.93
C PRO A 116 -2.75 13.48 12.42
N PRO A 117 -2.87 13.10 13.72
CA PRO A 117 -4.13 12.59 14.25
C PRO A 117 -5.24 13.64 14.21
N LYS A 118 -6.46 13.21 13.85
CA LYS A 118 -7.67 14.02 13.81
C LYS A 118 -8.68 13.52 14.85
N PRO A 119 -9.57 14.39 15.34
CA PRO A 119 -10.65 13.97 16.22
C PRO A 119 -11.57 12.92 15.58
N ILE A 120 -11.86 11.86 16.34
CA ILE A 120 -12.84 10.83 15.98
C ILE A 120 -13.72 10.49 17.20
N ASN A 121 -14.83 9.80 16.98
CA ASN A 121 -15.57 9.19 18.07
C ASN A 121 -14.88 7.89 18.48
N GLY A 122 -13.93 7.98 19.40
CA GLY A 122 -13.10 6.87 19.82
C GLY A 122 -11.65 7.28 20.06
N PHE A 123 -10.71 6.47 19.61
CA PHE A 123 -9.28 6.71 19.77
C PHE A 123 -8.45 6.20 18.59
N MET A 124 -7.25 6.77 18.42
CA MET A 124 -6.32 6.30 17.40
C MET A 124 -4.86 6.40 17.86
N VAL A 125 -4.08 5.48 17.30
CA VAL A 125 -2.62 5.59 17.15
C VAL A 125 -2.34 5.66 15.65
N THR A 126 -1.60 6.67 15.21
CA THR A 126 -1.36 6.96 13.80
C THR A 126 -0.46 5.95 13.10
N ASP A 127 -0.37 6.06 11.77
CA ASP A 127 0.25 5.11 10.86
C ASP A 127 1.78 5.23 10.72
N PHE A 128 2.33 4.40 9.85
CA PHE A 128 3.78 4.30 9.59
C PHE A 128 4.42 5.59 9.06
N ASN A 129 3.62 6.52 8.54
CA ASN A 129 4.09 7.85 8.09
C ASN A 129 4.32 8.82 9.25
N THR A 130 4.05 8.44 10.48
CA THR A 130 4.35 9.26 11.65
C THR A 130 5.85 9.51 11.73
N PRO A 131 6.33 10.77 11.73
CA PRO A 131 7.77 11.05 11.59
C PRO A 131 8.62 10.61 12.78
N GLY A 132 8.01 10.46 13.96
CA GLY A 132 8.73 10.04 15.16
C GLY A 132 7.87 10.11 16.42
N LYS A 133 8.37 9.47 17.46
CA LYS A 133 7.71 9.37 18.77
C LYS A 133 7.52 10.72 19.48
N GLU A 134 8.31 11.72 19.12
CA GLU A 134 8.21 13.09 19.68
C GLU A 134 7.01 13.86 19.12
N LYS A 135 6.46 13.41 17.99
CA LYS A 135 5.29 14.04 17.36
C LYS A 135 3.98 13.63 18.03
N PRO A 136 2.90 14.42 17.89
CA PRO A 136 1.57 13.94 18.25
C PRO A 136 1.19 12.75 17.36
N TYR A 137 0.90 11.60 17.98
CA TYR A 137 0.56 10.39 17.23
C TYR A 137 -0.72 9.71 17.73
N THR A 138 -1.44 10.36 18.64
CA THR A 138 -2.70 9.82 19.16
C THR A 138 -3.84 10.81 19.12
N PHE A 139 -5.05 10.28 19.05
CA PHE A 139 -6.26 10.94 19.48
C PHE A 139 -7.01 10.02 20.45
N PRO A 140 -7.50 10.50 21.61
CA PRO A 140 -7.25 11.83 22.16
C PRO A 140 -5.76 12.10 22.45
N PRO A 141 -5.31 13.37 22.56
CA PRO A 141 -3.90 13.68 22.77
C PRO A 141 -3.30 13.06 24.03
N TRP A 142 -4.08 12.93 25.11
CA TRP A 142 -3.63 12.32 26.38
C TRP A 142 -3.31 10.82 26.26
N LEU A 143 -3.83 10.13 25.24
CA LEU A 143 -3.58 8.70 25.04
C LEU A 143 -2.09 8.41 24.82
N LYS A 144 -1.36 9.35 24.20
CA LYS A 144 0.11 9.24 24.04
C LYS A 144 0.80 9.05 25.40
N GLY A 145 0.54 9.94 26.34
CA GLY A 145 1.11 9.84 27.68
C GLY A 145 0.67 8.58 28.43
N GLU A 146 -0.57 8.14 28.21
CA GLU A 146 -1.07 6.91 28.81
C GLU A 146 -0.33 5.65 28.29
N ILE A 147 -0.10 5.55 26.97
CA ILE A 147 0.68 4.47 26.38
C ILE A 147 2.12 4.48 26.92
N GLU A 148 2.79 5.61 26.83
CA GLU A 148 4.20 5.74 27.25
C GLU A 148 4.39 5.47 28.73
N ASN A 149 3.47 5.90 29.59
CA ASN A 149 3.57 5.68 31.04
C ASN A 149 3.23 4.23 31.43
N LYS A 150 2.24 3.60 30.79
CA LYS A 150 1.82 2.23 31.17
C LYS A 150 2.68 1.14 30.56
N LEU A 151 3.14 1.34 29.34
CA LEU A 151 3.92 0.35 28.62
C LEU A 151 5.42 0.66 28.64
N ASN A 152 5.81 1.84 29.13
CA ASN A 152 7.17 2.35 29.15
C ASN A 152 7.85 2.35 27.76
N GLU A 153 7.05 2.48 26.71
CA GLU A 153 7.52 2.49 25.33
C GLU A 153 6.54 3.25 24.41
N PRO A 154 7.05 4.03 23.44
CA PRO A 154 6.24 4.55 22.35
C PRO A 154 6.02 3.50 21.26
N PRO A 155 5.06 3.71 20.32
CA PRO A 155 4.95 2.89 19.13
C PRO A 155 6.20 2.98 18.25
N ILE A 156 6.59 1.84 17.67
CA ILE A 156 7.54 1.78 16.56
C ILE A 156 6.72 1.86 15.27
N PHE A 157 6.83 2.96 14.53
CA PHE A 157 5.93 3.22 13.40
C PHE A 157 6.34 2.49 12.12
N ASP A 158 7.65 2.36 11.88
CA ASP A 158 8.19 1.67 10.70
C ASP A 158 9.63 1.21 10.97
N VAL A 159 10.17 0.41 10.06
CA VAL A 159 11.54 -0.08 10.07
C VAL A 159 12.25 0.26 8.76
N VAL A 160 13.58 0.32 8.80
CA VAL A 160 14.39 0.41 7.59
C VAL A 160 14.41 -0.95 6.91
N TYR A 161 13.73 -1.08 5.77
CA TYR A 161 13.55 -2.37 5.10
C TYR A 161 14.35 -2.52 3.79
N ARG A 162 14.71 -1.43 3.12
CA ARG A 162 15.58 -1.45 1.93
C ARG A 162 17.04 -1.29 2.34
N THR A 163 17.60 -2.34 2.93
CA THR A 163 18.96 -2.37 3.47
C THR A 163 19.64 -3.70 3.17
N GLU A 164 20.94 -3.66 2.96
CA GLU A 164 21.78 -4.88 2.83
C GLU A 164 21.95 -5.58 4.18
N ASN A 165 21.79 -4.90 5.29
CA ASN A 165 21.85 -5.50 6.62
C ASN A 165 20.50 -6.13 6.99
N ARG A 166 20.21 -7.26 6.36
CA ARG A 166 18.96 -8.01 6.54
C ARG A 166 18.82 -8.60 7.95
N ASP A 167 19.93 -8.91 8.63
CA ASP A 167 19.90 -9.39 10.02
C ASP A 167 19.33 -8.35 10.96
N LYS A 168 19.83 -7.12 10.88
CA LYS A 168 19.30 -6.02 11.67
C LYS A 168 17.85 -5.69 11.30
N ALA A 169 17.56 -5.64 10.01
CA ALA A 169 16.21 -5.36 9.51
C ALA A 169 15.19 -6.40 10.02
N TYR A 170 15.56 -7.68 10.04
CA TYR A 170 14.71 -8.75 10.58
C TYR A 170 14.50 -8.59 12.09
N SER A 171 15.54 -8.30 12.84
CA SER A 171 15.44 -8.06 14.28
C SER A 171 14.55 -6.84 14.59
N ASP A 172 14.73 -5.74 13.88
CA ASP A 172 13.92 -4.52 14.04
C ASP A 172 12.46 -4.77 13.68
N LEU A 173 12.19 -5.55 12.63
CA LEU A 173 10.85 -5.92 12.22
C LEU A 173 10.12 -6.76 13.28
N MET A 174 10.79 -7.76 13.84
CA MET A 174 10.21 -8.62 14.87
C MET A 174 9.93 -7.82 16.14
N GLU A 175 10.82 -6.90 16.53
CA GLU A 175 10.59 -6.00 17.67
C GLU A 175 9.43 -5.03 17.40
N MET A 176 9.31 -4.48 16.20
CA MET A 176 8.18 -3.62 15.82
C MET A 176 6.84 -4.35 15.99
N ILE A 177 6.74 -5.59 15.52
CA ILE A 177 5.51 -6.37 15.65
C ILE A 177 5.20 -6.69 17.12
N ASP A 178 6.21 -7.05 17.92
CA ASP A 178 6.05 -7.25 19.36
C ASP A 178 5.58 -5.98 20.08
N ASN A 179 6.16 -4.84 19.75
CA ASN A 179 5.75 -3.53 20.24
C ASN A 179 4.28 -3.23 19.90
N HIS A 180 3.87 -3.45 18.63
CA HIS A 180 2.49 -3.28 18.21
C HIS A 180 1.54 -4.15 19.02
N GLN A 181 1.88 -5.42 19.23
CA GLN A 181 1.05 -6.36 19.97
C GLN A 181 0.88 -5.97 21.44
N ARG A 182 1.95 -5.50 22.08
CA ARG A 182 1.87 -4.99 23.47
C ARG A 182 0.93 -3.78 23.58
N ILE A 183 1.02 -2.84 22.63
CA ILE A 183 0.15 -1.66 22.59
C ILE A 183 -1.31 -2.08 22.29
N LEU A 184 -1.51 -2.96 21.34
CA LEU A 184 -2.83 -3.46 20.98
C LEU A 184 -3.52 -4.21 22.12
N ASN A 185 -2.78 -5.02 22.90
CA ASN A 185 -3.32 -5.69 24.08
C ASN A 185 -3.84 -4.70 25.12
N TYR A 186 -3.27 -3.51 25.17
CA TYR A 186 -3.76 -2.41 26.00
C TYR A 186 -4.98 -1.71 25.37
N LEU A 187 -4.91 -1.36 24.08
CA LEU A 187 -5.95 -0.61 23.39
C LEU A 187 -7.25 -1.39 23.20
N THR A 188 -7.17 -2.70 22.96
CA THR A 188 -8.36 -3.55 22.75
C THR A 188 -9.23 -3.71 24.00
N LYS A 189 -8.72 -3.34 25.18
CA LYS A 189 -9.47 -3.30 26.45
C LYS A 189 -10.25 -2.00 26.64
N LYS A 190 -10.02 -0.98 25.80
CA LYS A 190 -10.79 0.27 25.83
C LYS A 190 -12.18 0.08 25.20
N ALA A 191 -13.04 1.07 25.36
CA ALA A 191 -14.37 1.04 24.75
C ALA A 191 -14.28 1.32 23.23
N TRP A 192 -14.71 0.37 22.44
CA TRP A 192 -14.85 0.46 20.98
C TRP A 192 -15.97 -0.48 20.49
N ASP A 193 -16.53 -0.17 19.34
CA ASP A 193 -17.50 -1.00 18.62
C ASP A 193 -16.90 -1.53 17.32
N LEU A 194 -16.11 -0.69 16.64
CA LEU A 194 -15.25 -1.04 15.51
C LEU A 194 -13.79 -0.83 15.89
N PHE A 195 -12.95 -1.84 15.69
CA PHE A 195 -11.51 -1.69 15.82
C PHE A 195 -10.84 -2.02 14.49
N ILE A 196 -10.01 -1.12 13.99
CA ILE A 196 -9.24 -1.33 12.76
C ILE A 196 -7.75 -1.28 13.10
N TYR A 197 -7.08 -2.39 12.90
CA TYR A 197 -5.64 -2.55 13.02
C TYR A 197 -5.02 -2.85 11.66
N VAL A 198 -4.03 -2.07 11.25
CA VAL A 198 -3.21 -2.33 10.05
C VAL A 198 -1.79 -2.63 10.48
N GLU A 199 -1.28 -3.82 10.12
CA GLU A 199 0.10 -4.22 10.36
C GLU A 199 0.94 -4.03 9.09
N ILE A 200 1.72 -2.97 9.06
CA ILE A 200 2.66 -2.67 7.97
C ILE A 200 3.83 -3.66 7.92
N GLY A 201 4.12 -4.31 9.03
CA GLY A 201 5.24 -5.25 9.14
C GLY A 201 5.15 -6.44 8.20
N VAL A 202 3.93 -6.83 7.78
CA VAL A 202 3.74 -7.89 6.79
C VAL A 202 4.29 -7.47 5.43
N ASP A 203 3.96 -6.26 4.98
CA ASP A 203 4.51 -5.68 3.75
C ASP A 203 6.04 -5.55 3.81
N ARG A 204 6.55 -5.06 4.93
CA ARG A 204 8.01 -4.96 5.16
C ARG A 204 8.70 -6.30 5.09
N ALA A 205 8.10 -7.34 5.67
CA ALA A 205 8.61 -8.72 5.58
C ALA A 205 8.67 -9.21 4.13
N HIS A 206 7.61 -8.96 3.35
CA HIS A 206 7.56 -9.33 1.94
C HIS A 206 8.64 -8.63 1.12
N HIS A 207 8.85 -7.33 1.30
CA HIS A 207 9.90 -6.59 0.58
C HIS A 207 11.30 -7.05 0.94
N MET A 208 11.54 -7.44 2.20
CA MET A 208 12.86 -7.86 2.67
C MET A 208 13.22 -9.31 2.36
N PHE A 209 12.22 -10.22 2.36
CA PHE A 209 12.50 -11.66 2.44
C PHE A 209 11.76 -12.50 1.41
N TRP A 210 11.06 -11.91 0.45
CA TRP A 210 10.25 -12.66 -0.52
C TRP A 210 11.06 -13.63 -1.37
N LYS A 211 12.27 -13.29 -1.77
CA LYS A 211 13.16 -14.18 -2.54
C LYS A 211 13.62 -15.43 -1.77
N TYR A 212 13.56 -15.39 -0.44
CA TYR A 212 13.87 -16.54 0.41
C TYR A 212 12.64 -17.39 0.75
N PHE A 213 11.47 -16.84 0.53
CA PHE A 213 10.17 -17.45 0.83
C PHE A 213 9.52 -18.08 -0.40
N ASP A 214 9.54 -17.40 -1.54
CA ASP A 214 8.88 -17.84 -2.76
C ASP A 214 9.87 -18.58 -3.66
N ASN A 215 9.73 -19.91 -3.72
CA ASN A 215 10.60 -20.75 -4.54
C ASN A 215 10.47 -20.54 -6.06
N THR A 216 9.46 -19.76 -6.49
CA THR A 216 9.29 -19.35 -7.89
C THR A 216 9.94 -18.00 -8.21
N HIS A 217 10.51 -17.35 -7.20
CA HIS A 217 11.20 -16.07 -7.39
C HIS A 217 12.41 -16.26 -8.33
N PRO A 218 12.64 -15.37 -9.33
CA PRO A 218 13.77 -15.51 -10.27
C PRO A 218 15.14 -15.57 -9.61
N ARG A 219 15.25 -14.98 -8.42
CA ARG A 219 16.48 -14.96 -7.60
C ARG A 219 16.27 -15.71 -6.28
N TYR A 220 15.46 -16.78 -6.33
CA TYR A 220 15.23 -17.60 -5.13
C TYR A 220 16.55 -18.10 -4.55
N GLU A 221 16.65 -18.00 -3.24
CA GLU A 221 17.82 -18.42 -2.47
C GLU A 221 17.34 -19.02 -1.15
N TYR A 222 17.72 -20.25 -0.87
CA TYR A 222 17.51 -20.82 0.46
C TYR A 222 18.52 -20.24 1.43
N HIS A 223 18.03 -19.76 2.57
CA HIS A 223 18.83 -19.28 3.69
C HIS A 223 18.23 -19.75 4.99
N GLU A 224 18.99 -20.41 5.84
CA GLU A 224 18.51 -21.04 7.08
C GLU A 224 17.64 -20.10 7.94
N LYS A 225 18.07 -18.85 8.13
CA LYS A 225 17.34 -17.84 8.91
C LYS A 225 16.27 -17.15 8.08
N PHE A 226 16.61 -16.64 6.89
CA PHE A 226 15.73 -15.73 6.15
C PHE A 226 14.59 -16.44 5.42
N SER A 227 14.74 -17.72 5.10
CA SER A 227 13.63 -18.51 4.55
C SER A 227 12.51 -18.71 5.55
N ASN A 228 12.79 -18.57 6.85
CA ASN A 228 11.80 -18.61 7.94
C ASN A 228 11.31 -17.23 8.38
N ALA A 229 11.85 -16.13 7.84
CA ALA A 229 11.51 -14.79 8.31
C ALA A 229 10.03 -14.45 8.10
N ILE A 230 9.49 -14.63 6.90
CA ILE A 230 8.06 -14.41 6.61
C ILE A 230 7.16 -15.37 7.40
N PRO A 231 7.40 -16.69 7.41
CA PRO A 231 6.67 -17.62 8.28
C PRO A 231 6.67 -17.22 9.77
N ASN A 232 7.78 -16.73 10.30
CA ASN A 232 7.88 -16.29 11.68
C ASN A 232 7.06 -15.02 11.96
N VAL A 233 7.03 -14.07 11.02
CA VAL A 233 6.15 -12.90 11.10
C VAL A 233 4.69 -13.34 11.13
N TYR A 234 4.29 -14.20 10.22
CA TYR A 234 2.94 -14.75 10.18
C TYR A 234 2.56 -15.49 11.47
N LYS A 235 3.43 -16.35 11.96
CA LYS A 235 3.21 -17.10 13.20
C LYS A 235 3.04 -16.18 14.41
N LYS A 236 3.82 -15.11 14.49
CA LYS A 236 3.70 -14.12 15.57
C LYS A 236 2.32 -13.45 15.56
N ILE A 237 1.84 -13.04 14.39
CA ILE A 237 0.52 -12.42 14.21
C ILE A 237 -0.59 -13.43 14.49
N ASP A 238 -0.48 -14.63 13.97
CA ASP A 238 -1.44 -15.71 14.11
C ASP A 238 -1.66 -16.11 15.59
N ASN A 239 -0.58 -16.28 16.33
CA ASN A 239 -0.60 -16.58 17.75
C ASN A 239 -1.24 -15.46 18.57
N TRP A 240 -0.85 -14.22 18.30
CA TRP A 240 -1.43 -13.05 18.96
C TRP A 240 -2.93 -12.96 18.70
N PHE A 241 -3.34 -13.09 17.44
CA PHE A 241 -4.73 -13.00 17.05
C PHE A 241 -5.59 -14.12 17.64
N SER A 242 -5.09 -15.35 17.69
CA SER A 242 -5.78 -16.47 18.31
C SER A 242 -6.04 -16.25 19.81
N ASN A 243 -5.12 -15.56 20.50
CA ASN A 243 -5.30 -15.19 21.90
C ASN A 243 -6.28 -14.02 22.06
N LEU A 244 -6.21 -13.01 21.19
CA LEU A 244 -7.15 -11.89 21.22
C LEU A 244 -8.61 -12.35 21.10
N ILE A 245 -8.88 -13.27 20.19
CA ILE A 245 -10.26 -13.81 20.00
C ILE A 245 -10.82 -14.40 21.28
N LYS A 246 -9.99 -15.03 22.13
CA LYS A 246 -10.42 -15.60 23.41
C LYS A 246 -10.78 -14.53 24.46
N GLU A 247 -10.22 -13.34 24.33
CA GLU A 247 -10.44 -12.23 25.27
C GLU A 247 -11.62 -11.33 24.89
N LEU A 248 -12.01 -11.30 23.61
CA LEU A 248 -13.11 -10.49 23.13
C LEU A 248 -14.48 -11.18 23.28
N PRO A 249 -15.59 -10.44 23.26
CA PRO A 249 -16.93 -11.02 23.28
C PRO A 249 -17.12 -12.09 22.22
N LYS A 250 -17.83 -13.16 22.55
CA LYS A 250 -17.97 -14.36 21.68
C LYS A 250 -18.71 -14.10 20.37
N ASP A 251 -19.51 -13.05 20.34
CA ASP A 251 -20.29 -12.60 19.17
C ASP A 251 -19.54 -11.61 18.29
N THR A 252 -18.28 -11.29 18.62
CA THR A 252 -17.44 -10.37 17.83
C THR A 252 -17.22 -10.91 16.43
N ILE A 253 -17.47 -10.08 15.42
CA ILE A 253 -17.17 -10.37 14.01
C ILE A 253 -15.70 -10.02 13.73
N TYR A 254 -15.00 -10.90 13.03
CA TYR A 254 -13.61 -10.70 12.66
C TYR A 254 -13.45 -10.58 11.14
N VAL A 255 -12.72 -9.56 10.70
CA VAL A 255 -12.41 -9.31 9.30
C VAL A 255 -10.90 -9.42 9.11
N ILE A 256 -10.48 -10.27 8.18
CA ILE A 256 -9.08 -10.35 7.72
C ILE A 256 -9.03 -9.70 6.35
N VAL A 257 -8.20 -8.67 6.18
CA VAL A 257 -8.17 -7.90 4.95
C VAL A 257 -6.76 -7.45 4.61
N SER A 258 -6.44 -7.38 3.33
CA SER A 258 -5.24 -6.69 2.82
C SER A 258 -5.64 -5.61 1.82
N ASP A 259 -4.77 -4.66 1.62
CA ASP A 259 -4.97 -3.52 0.72
C ASP A 259 -4.57 -3.81 -0.73
N HIS A 260 -3.64 -4.72 -0.92
CA HIS A 260 -3.17 -5.29 -2.19
C HIS A 260 -2.51 -6.64 -1.94
N GLY A 261 -2.09 -7.31 -2.99
CA GLY A 261 -1.30 -8.53 -2.91
C GLY A 261 0.19 -8.28 -3.04
N THR A 262 0.92 -9.38 -3.11
CA THR A 262 2.38 -9.43 -3.29
C THR A 262 2.74 -10.41 -4.37
N LYS A 263 3.73 -10.07 -5.18
CA LYS A 263 4.37 -10.94 -6.16
C LYS A 263 5.87 -10.69 -6.22
N SER A 264 6.61 -11.61 -6.81
CA SER A 264 8.06 -11.48 -6.98
C SER A 264 8.42 -10.32 -7.88
N MET A 265 9.41 -9.51 -7.48
CA MET A 265 10.04 -8.53 -8.36
C MET A 265 10.99 -9.27 -9.32
N LYS A 266 10.68 -9.27 -10.61
CA LYS A 266 11.54 -9.90 -11.60
C LYS A 266 12.81 -9.08 -11.89
N GLY A 267 12.70 -7.77 -11.76
CA GLY A 267 13.78 -6.83 -11.95
C GLY A 267 13.27 -5.39 -12.00
N SER A 268 14.16 -4.46 -12.30
CA SER A 268 13.81 -3.07 -12.50
C SER A 268 14.17 -2.58 -13.90
N TYR A 269 13.39 -1.60 -14.38
CA TYR A 269 13.50 -1.01 -15.70
C TYR A 269 13.56 0.50 -15.59
N PRO A 270 14.67 1.16 -16.01
CA PRO A 270 14.85 2.61 -15.85
C PRO A 270 13.97 3.39 -16.83
N ILE A 271 12.79 3.77 -16.37
CA ILE A 271 11.75 4.35 -17.23
C ILE A 271 12.13 5.73 -17.78
N ASN A 272 12.81 6.56 -16.99
CA ASN A 272 13.29 7.87 -17.50
C ASN A 272 14.42 7.69 -18.52
N GLN A 273 15.27 6.67 -18.37
CA GLN A 273 16.28 6.35 -19.38
C GLN A 273 15.61 5.90 -20.69
N TRP A 274 14.51 5.13 -20.60
CA TRP A 274 13.72 4.77 -21.76
C TRP A 274 13.10 6.02 -22.43
N LEU A 275 12.54 6.95 -21.65
CA LEU A 275 12.01 8.21 -22.18
C LEU A 275 13.09 9.03 -22.90
N ILE A 276 14.34 9.02 -22.38
CA ILE A 276 15.49 9.67 -23.04
C ILE A 276 15.79 8.96 -24.38
N GLN A 277 15.84 7.64 -24.41
CA GLN A 277 16.11 6.88 -25.63
C GLN A 277 15.02 7.05 -26.69
N GLN A 278 13.77 7.22 -26.26
CA GLN A 278 12.63 7.47 -27.15
C GLN A 278 12.45 8.95 -27.52
N GLU A 279 13.38 9.82 -27.09
CA GLU A 279 13.37 11.25 -27.36
C GLU A 279 12.18 12.05 -26.79
N PHE A 280 11.46 11.48 -25.81
CA PHE A 280 10.42 12.20 -25.06
C PHE A 280 11.00 13.09 -23.94
N LEU A 281 12.16 12.73 -23.42
CA LEU A 281 12.90 13.43 -22.37
C LEU A 281 14.30 13.78 -22.85
N LYS A 282 14.71 15.03 -22.65
CA LYS A 282 16.06 15.51 -23.00
C LYS A 282 16.77 16.01 -21.74
N ILE A 283 18.00 15.58 -21.56
CA ILE A 283 18.88 16.06 -20.49
C ILE A 283 20.00 16.91 -21.04
N LYS A 284 20.46 17.89 -20.25
CA LYS A 284 21.52 18.83 -20.64
C LYS A 284 22.90 18.17 -20.57
N ASN A 285 23.13 17.40 -19.51
CA ASN A 285 24.42 16.78 -19.23
C ASN A 285 24.27 15.27 -19.03
N VAL A 286 25.27 14.52 -19.49
CA VAL A 286 25.38 13.09 -19.24
C VAL A 286 25.53 12.86 -17.73
N THR A 287 24.81 11.88 -17.21
CA THR A 287 24.80 11.50 -15.79
C THR A 287 25.53 10.17 -15.58
N LYS A 288 25.95 9.95 -14.35
CA LYS A 288 26.41 8.62 -13.92
C LYS A 288 25.24 7.67 -13.77
N GLU A 289 25.52 6.39 -13.83
CA GLU A 289 24.51 5.35 -13.60
C GLU A 289 23.90 5.47 -12.20
N GLY A 290 22.57 5.47 -12.14
CA GLY A 290 21.83 5.51 -10.89
C GLY A 290 21.62 6.91 -10.30
N GLU A 291 21.96 7.97 -11.01
CA GLU A 291 21.66 9.33 -10.57
C GLU A 291 20.18 9.66 -10.68
N ASP A 292 19.69 10.45 -9.73
CA ASP A 292 18.35 10.99 -9.79
C ASP A 292 18.19 11.96 -10.98
N LEU A 293 17.01 11.92 -11.59
CA LEU A 293 16.64 12.91 -12.62
C LEU A 293 16.39 14.26 -11.96
N SER A 294 17.40 15.13 -12.01
CA SER A 294 17.26 16.49 -11.50
C SER A 294 16.49 17.38 -12.48
N PRO A 295 15.50 18.17 -12.03
CA PRO A 295 14.84 19.17 -12.86
C PRO A 295 15.80 20.16 -13.53
N ASP A 296 16.91 20.50 -12.87
CA ASP A 296 17.93 21.41 -13.40
C ASP A 296 18.71 20.81 -14.57
N ASN A 297 18.82 19.47 -14.64
CA ASN A 297 19.47 18.76 -15.73
C ASN A 297 18.53 18.46 -16.92
N ILE A 298 17.26 18.76 -16.81
CA ILE A 298 16.29 18.59 -17.91
C ILE A 298 16.35 19.79 -18.85
N ASP A 299 16.44 19.53 -20.16
CA ASP A 299 16.18 20.52 -21.20
C ASP A 299 14.68 20.64 -21.43
N TRP A 300 14.04 21.54 -20.71
CA TRP A 300 12.58 21.72 -20.74
C TRP A 300 12.04 22.22 -22.09
N ASN A 301 12.87 22.87 -22.91
CA ASN A 301 12.46 23.33 -24.23
C ASN A 301 12.25 22.16 -25.22
N GLN A 302 12.83 21.00 -24.92
CA GLN A 302 12.75 19.81 -25.76
C GLN A 302 12.09 18.61 -25.06
N THR A 303 11.75 18.74 -23.78
CA THR A 303 11.15 17.67 -23.00
C THR A 303 9.64 17.71 -23.05
N LYS A 304 9.02 16.62 -23.49
CA LYS A 304 7.57 16.42 -23.51
C LYS A 304 7.05 15.70 -22.27
N VAL A 305 7.83 14.74 -21.73
CA VAL A 305 7.44 13.86 -20.64
C VAL A 305 8.60 13.60 -19.71
N TRP A 306 8.33 13.51 -18.42
CA TRP A 306 9.21 12.92 -17.42
C TRP A 306 8.39 11.99 -16.50
N ALA A 307 9.07 11.13 -15.74
CA ALA A 307 8.38 10.14 -14.94
C ALA A 307 8.93 10.02 -13.52
N TRP A 308 8.08 9.61 -12.60
CA TRP A 308 8.47 9.05 -11.31
C TRP A 308 8.41 7.54 -11.37
N GLY A 309 9.39 6.89 -10.76
CA GLY A 309 9.41 5.44 -10.56
C GLY A 309 8.73 5.02 -9.25
N GLY A 310 8.66 3.73 -9.03
CA GLY A 310 8.05 3.06 -7.88
C GLY A 310 7.59 1.67 -8.30
N TYR A 311 6.59 1.09 -7.61
CA TYR A 311 5.98 -0.16 -8.05
C TYR A 311 5.17 0.01 -9.34
N TYR A 312 4.88 1.23 -9.68
CA TYR A 312 4.30 1.69 -10.95
C TYR A 312 4.96 3.00 -11.33
N SER A 313 4.76 3.47 -12.58
CA SER A 313 5.28 4.76 -13.02
C SER A 313 4.19 5.80 -13.22
N ARG A 314 4.48 7.02 -12.81
CA ARG A 314 3.68 8.21 -13.08
C ARG A 314 4.36 9.04 -14.12
N PHE A 315 3.70 9.25 -15.28
CA PHE A 315 4.17 10.12 -16.33
C PHE A 315 3.53 11.49 -16.19
N PHE A 316 4.36 12.52 -16.26
CA PHE A 316 3.95 13.92 -16.25
C PHE A 316 4.29 14.57 -17.59
N PHE A 317 3.32 15.25 -18.18
CA PHE A 317 3.49 15.93 -19.46
C PHE A 317 3.83 17.39 -19.27
N ASN A 318 4.72 17.90 -20.11
CA ASN A 318 5.17 19.29 -20.06
C ASN A 318 4.19 20.25 -20.76
N VAL A 319 3.01 20.43 -20.15
CA VAL A 319 1.87 21.17 -20.73
C VAL A 319 1.96 22.66 -20.48
N LYS A 320 1.73 23.46 -21.53
CA LYS A 320 1.62 24.92 -21.45
C LYS A 320 0.55 25.36 -20.46
N GLY A 321 0.89 26.33 -19.62
CA GLY A 321 -0.02 26.91 -18.65
C GLY A 321 -0.25 26.06 -17.39
N ARG A 322 0.23 24.82 -17.36
CA ARG A 322 0.23 23.95 -16.19
C ARG A 322 1.60 23.80 -15.57
N GLU A 323 2.59 23.53 -16.41
CA GLU A 323 3.97 23.32 -15.95
C GLU A 323 4.77 24.61 -16.09
N PRO A 324 5.81 24.83 -15.23
CA PRO A 324 6.61 26.06 -15.24
C PRO A 324 7.26 26.36 -16.61
N TYR A 325 7.66 25.33 -17.34
CA TYR A 325 8.32 25.41 -18.64
C TYR A 325 7.56 24.67 -19.74
N GLY A 326 6.23 24.64 -19.63
CA GLY A 326 5.36 23.87 -20.53
C GLY A 326 5.51 24.25 -22.00
N ILE A 327 5.58 23.23 -22.86
CA ILE A 327 5.69 23.36 -24.31
C ILE A 327 4.52 22.77 -25.09
N LEU A 328 3.79 21.81 -24.50
CA LEU A 328 2.73 21.06 -25.18
C LEU A 328 1.40 21.81 -25.16
N GLY A 329 0.78 21.97 -26.32
CA GLY A 329 -0.60 22.38 -26.46
C GLY A 329 -1.57 21.21 -26.32
N LYS A 330 -2.88 21.50 -26.28
CA LYS A 330 -3.93 20.49 -26.05
C LYS A 330 -3.94 19.36 -27.09
N GLU A 331 -3.84 19.71 -28.37
CA GLU A 331 -3.82 18.72 -29.46
C GLU A 331 -2.58 17.84 -29.39
N GLU A 332 -1.42 18.44 -29.09
CA GLU A 332 -0.16 17.71 -28.94
C GLU A 332 -0.21 16.70 -27.79
N VAL A 333 -0.96 16.98 -26.72
CA VAL A 333 -1.17 16.05 -25.59
C VAL A 333 -1.95 14.81 -26.04
N GLU A 334 -2.99 14.97 -26.84
CA GLU A 334 -3.79 13.84 -27.33
C GLU A 334 -2.96 12.89 -28.23
N ASP A 335 -2.15 13.46 -29.11
CA ASP A 335 -1.24 12.68 -29.97
C ASP A 335 -0.12 12.02 -29.14
N LEU A 336 0.42 12.73 -28.16
CA LEU A 336 1.44 12.19 -27.26
C LEU A 336 0.92 10.98 -26.47
N ILE A 337 -0.32 10.99 -26.00
CA ILE A 337 -0.94 9.86 -25.30
C ILE A 337 -0.95 8.63 -26.21
N LYS A 338 -1.37 8.78 -27.46
CA LYS A 338 -1.40 7.68 -28.45
C LYS A 338 0.00 7.13 -28.73
N ASP A 339 0.97 8.01 -28.94
CA ASP A 339 2.35 7.64 -29.23
C ASP A 339 3.00 6.92 -28.03
N LEU A 340 2.79 7.41 -26.81
CA LEU A 340 3.31 6.79 -25.61
C LEU A 340 2.70 5.41 -25.36
N LYS A 341 1.38 5.28 -25.46
CA LYS A 341 0.71 3.97 -25.28
C LYS A 341 1.23 2.95 -26.29
N LYS A 342 1.38 3.35 -27.55
CA LYS A 342 1.95 2.50 -28.61
C LYS A 342 3.40 2.12 -28.33
N SER A 343 4.21 3.06 -27.86
CA SER A 343 5.63 2.83 -27.56
C SER A 343 5.81 1.96 -26.32
N ILE A 344 5.03 2.21 -25.26
CA ILE A 344 5.05 1.42 -24.03
C ILE A 344 4.65 -0.03 -24.30
N SER A 345 3.63 -0.27 -25.15
CA SER A 345 3.19 -1.62 -25.50
C SER A 345 4.26 -2.45 -26.23
N LYS A 346 5.28 -1.79 -26.79
CA LYS A 346 6.40 -2.44 -27.49
C LYS A 346 7.59 -2.76 -26.61
N ILE A 347 7.62 -2.28 -25.36
CA ILE A 347 8.68 -2.63 -24.42
C ILE A 347 8.60 -4.14 -24.15
N LYS A 348 9.74 -4.82 -24.38
CA LYS A 348 9.88 -6.26 -24.23
C LYS A 348 10.80 -6.58 -23.06
N GLY A 349 10.75 -7.81 -22.59
CA GLY A 349 11.66 -8.32 -21.58
C GLY A 349 13.08 -8.58 -22.09
N PRO A 350 14.02 -8.92 -21.20
CA PRO A 350 15.43 -9.07 -21.52
C PRO A 350 15.76 -10.18 -22.52
N LYS A 351 14.85 -11.14 -22.70
CA LYS A 351 14.95 -12.23 -23.67
C LYS A 351 14.14 -11.98 -24.95
N GLY A 352 13.60 -10.76 -25.10
CA GLY A 352 12.70 -10.41 -26.20
C GLY A 352 11.24 -10.88 -26.01
N GLU A 353 10.92 -11.42 -24.84
CA GLU A 353 9.57 -11.84 -24.49
C GLU A 353 8.61 -10.64 -24.42
N GLN A 354 7.38 -10.85 -24.87
CA GLN A 354 6.34 -9.82 -24.80
C GLN A 354 5.92 -9.60 -23.36
N TRP A 355 6.02 -8.37 -22.91
CA TRP A 355 5.49 -7.94 -21.62
C TRP A 355 4.03 -7.50 -21.74
N LYS A 356 3.25 -7.72 -20.70
CA LYS A 356 1.93 -7.12 -20.54
C LYS A 356 2.12 -5.74 -19.87
N ASN A 357 2.28 -4.71 -20.72
CA ASN A 357 2.43 -3.34 -20.28
C ASN A 357 1.10 -2.61 -20.43
N ASP A 358 0.68 -1.89 -19.40
CA ASP A 358 -0.52 -1.09 -19.40
C ASP A 358 -0.19 0.38 -19.13
N ALA A 359 -0.86 1.27 -19.82
CA ALA A 359 -0.78 2.72 -19.62
C ALA A 359 -2.18 3.32 -19.68
N TYR A 360 -2.57 3.99 -18.60
CA TYR A 360 -3.90 4.55 -18.45
C TYR A 360 -3.86 6.05 -18.22
N THR A 361 -4.73 6.79 -18.89
CA THR A 361 -5.07 8.15 -18.50
C THR A 361 -5.95 8.11 -17.24
N PRO A 362 -5.99 9.18 -16.43
CA PRO A 362 -6.88 9.22 -15.26
C PRO A 362 -8.35 8.99 -15.63
N GLN A 363 -8.78 9.50 -16.79
CA GLN A 363 -10.16 9.37 -17.30
C GLN A 363 -10.56 7.93 -17.58
N GLU A 364 -9.60 7.05 -17.90
CA GLU A 364 -9.87 5.64 -18.18
C GLU A 364 -10.08 4.81 -16.90
N ILE A 365 -9.56 5.25 -15.78
CA ILE A 365 -9.51 4.45 -14.54
C ILE A 365 -10.22 5.07 -13.34
N TYR A 366 -10.64 6.32 -13.42
CA TYR A 366 -11.35 7.01 -12.32
C TYR A 366 -12.66 7.64 -12.79
N PRO A 367 -13.75 7.52 -12.00
CA PRO A 367 -15.01 8.19 -12.30
C PRO A 367 -14.94 9.71 -12.12
N GLU A 368 -14.07 10.19 -11.23
CA GLU A 368 -13.81 11.59 -10.93
C GLU A 368 -12.31 11.76 -10.66
N ILE A 369 -11.76 12.90 -11.06
CA ILE A 369 -10.33 13.19 -10.93
C ILE A 369 -10.17 14.49 -10.15
N LYS A 370 -9.54 14.39 -8.98
CA LYS A 370 -9.17 15.52 -8.12
C LYS A 370 -7.65 15.59 -7.98
N GLY A 371 -7.15 16.74 -7.59
CA GLY A 371 -5.73 16.96 -7.31
C GLY A 371 -4.84 16.88 -8.56
N ASP A 372 -3.57 16.54 -8.35
CA ASP A 372 -2.54 16.46 -9.38
C ASP A 372 -2.34 15.03 -9.86
N ALA A 373 -3.30 14.50 -10.62
CA ALA A 373 -3.21 13.17 -11.19
C ALA A 373 -2.05 13.07 -12.20
N PRO A 374 -1.35 11.93 -12.27
CA PRO A 374 -0.41 11.69 -13.36
C PRO A 374 -1.14 11.68 -14.71
N ASP A 375 -0.50 12.17 -15.75
CA ASP A 375 -1.07 12.17 -17.11
C ASP A 375 -1.22 10.77 -17.69
N LEU A 376 -0.26 9.88 -17.35
CA LEU A 376 -0.39 8.43 -17.52
C LEU A 376 0.08 7.69 -16.27
N THR A 377 -0.64 6.64 -15.93
CA THR A 377 -0.23 5.63 -14.95
C THR A 377 0.23 4.40 -15.72
N VAL A 378 1.48 3.96 -15.50
CA VAL A 378 2.12 2.92 -16.31
C VAL A 378 2.53 1.73 -15.44
N TYR A 379 2.14 0.54 -15.87
CA TYR A 379 2.50 -0.73 -15.24
C TYR A 379 3.31 -1.57 -16.23
N LEU A 380 4.46 -2.09 -15.78
CA LEU A 380 5.34 -2.91 -16.60
C LEU A 380 5.16 -4.40 -16.29
N ASP A 381 4.92 -5.19 -17.32
CA ASP A 381 4.77 -6.66 -17.26
C ASP A 381 3.79 -7.10 -16.16
N ASP A 382 2.62 -6.48 -16.11
CA ASP A 382 1.58 -6.76 -15.11
C ASP A 382 2.12 -6.66 -13.66
N LEU A 383 2.86 -5.58 -13.35
CA LEU A 383 3.52 -5.34 -12.06
C LEU A 383 4.70 -6.27 -11.74
N ASN A 384 5.18 -7.11 -12.65
CA ASN A 384 6.34 -7.97 -12.41
C ASN A 384 7.67 -7.21 -12.43
N TRP A 385 7.74 -6.10 -13.16
CA TRP A 385 8.94 -5.27 -13.27
C TRP A 385 8.72 -3.90 -12.65
N ARG A 386 9.72 -3.48 -11.86
CA ARG A 386 9.68 -2.19 -11.19
C ARG A 386 10.21 -1.08 -12.12
N PRO A 387 9.40 -0.09 -12.51
CA PRO A 387 9.92 1.10 -13.17
C PRO A 387 10.69 1.95 -12.16
N ILE A 388 11.96 2.27 -12.45
CA ILE A 388 12.80 3.15 -11.62
C ILE A 388 13.01 4.50 -12.28
N GLY A 389 13.11 5.55 -11.47
CA GLY A 389 13.20 6.93 -11.94
C GLY A 389 14.61 7.42 -12.22
N THR A 390 15.64 6.77 -11.70
CA THR A 390 17.04 7.12 -11.88
C THR A 390 17.49 6.89 -13.33
N ILE A 391 18.55 7.56 -13.76
CA ILE A 391 19.05 7.60 -15.14
C ILE A 391 20.53 7.27 -15.22
N GLY A 392 21.11 7.32 -16.43
CA GLY A 392 22.53 7.06 -16.69
C GLY A 392 22.84 5.59 -17.00
N TYR A 393 21.81 4.75 -17.14
CA TYR A 393 21.97 3.32 -17.39
C TYR A 393 22.25 3.00 -18.86
N LYS A 394 23.22 2.10 -19.08
CA LYS A 394 23.46 1.46 -20.37
C LYS A 394 22.61 0.21 -20.54
N ASN A 395 22.44 -0.57 -19.43
CA ASN A 395 21.57 -1.73 -19.40
C ASN A 395 20.17 -1.31 -18.92
N MET A 396 19.15 -1.71 -19.68
CA MET A 396 17.75 -1.42 -19.37
C MET A 396 17.09 -2.46 -18.46
N TYR A 397 17.74 -3.55 -18.17
CA TYR A 397 17.22 -4.65 -17.34
C TYR A 397 18.14 -4.88 -16.16
N LEU A 398 17.65 -4.55 -14.96
CA LEU A 398 18.44 -4.60 -13.74
C LEU A 398 17.84 -5.61 -12.76
N ASP A 399 18.69 -6.35 -12.07
CA ASP A 399 18.28 -7.29 -11.03
C ASP A 399 17.95 -6.58 -9.70
N LYS A 400 18.36 -5.32 -9.57
CA LYS A 400 18.28 -4.54 -8.33
C LYS A 400 17.35 -3.35 -8.47
N ASN A 401 16.74 -2.96 -7.36
CA ASN A 401 16.08 -1.67 -7.21
C ASN A 401 17.12 -0.55 -7.02
N ASP A 402 16.81 0.66 -7.46
CA ASP A 402 17.69 1.84 -7.37
C ASP A 402 17.76 2.48 -5.97
N LYS A 403 16.81 2.14 -5.09
CA LYS A 403 16.68 2.71 -3.73
C LYS A 403 16.97 1.68 -2.62
N GLY A 404 17.80 0.71 -2.89
CA GLY A 404 18.14 -0.39 -1.98
C GLY A 404 17.46 -1.71 -2.36
N PRO A 405 17.84 -2.83 -1.72
CA PRO A 405 17.30 -4.14 -2.07
C PRO A 405 15.79 -4.21 -1.83
N ASP A 406 15.09 -4.86 -2.74
CA ASP A 406 13.66 -5.11 -2.67
C ASP A 406 13.34 -6.40 -3.42
N ASP A 407 12.66 -7.33 -2.77
CA ASP A 407 12.42 -8.66 -3.32
C ASP A 407 11.04 -8.81 -3.95
N SER A 408 10.10 -7.88 -3.69
CA SER A 408 8.70 -8.03 -4.09
C SER A 408 8.11 -6.79 -4.74
N MET A 409 7.08 -7.06 -5.52
CA MET A 409 6.17 -6.07 -6.08
C MET A 409 4.80 -6.19 -5.40
N HIS A 410 3.95 -5.19 -5.60
CA HIS A 410 2.54 -5.26 -5.26
C HIS A 410 1.75 -6.01 -6.34
N ASP A 411 0.63 -6.61 -5.97
CA ASP A 411 -0.25 -7.31 -6.90
C ASP A 411 -1.70 -6.83 -6.78
N TRP A 412 -2.50 -7.09 -7.81
CA TRP A 412 -3.87 -6.59 -7.97
C TRP A 412 -4.86 -7.15 -6.98
N TYR A 413 -4.63 -8.36 -6.47
CA TYR A 413 -5.56 -9.03 -5.58
C TYR A 413 -4.97 -9.20 -4.18
N GLY A 414 -5.75 -8.75 -3.21
CA GLY A 414 -5.58 -9.05 -1.81
C GLY A 414 -6.69 -9.97 -1.32
N VAL A 415 -6.89 -10.00 -0.01
CA VAL A 415 -7.86 -10.85 0.68
C VAL A 415 -8.90 -10.01 1.40
N PHE A 416 -10.12 -10.53 1.49
CA PHE A 416 -11.18 -10.02 2.34
C PHE A 416 -12.02 -11.19 2.85
N SER A 417 -11.89 -11.48 4.13
CA SER A 417 -12.52 -12.64 4.77
C SER A 417 -13.27 -12.20 6.01
N ILE A 418 -14.53 -12.61 6.16
CA ILE A 418 -15.40 -12.23 7.26
C ILE A 418 -15.79 -13.50 8.04
N TYR A 419 -15.33 -13.58 9.27
CA TYR A 419 -15.75 -14.62 10.21
C TYR A 419 -16.86 -14.09 11.12
N ASP A 420 -18.02 -14.70 10.99
CA ASP A 420 -19.18 -14.43 11.84
C ASP A 420 -19.44 -15.65 12.76
N PRO A 421 -19.13 -15.55 14.06
CA PRO A 421 -19.30 -16.68 14.96
C PRO A 421 -20.77 -17.10 15.19
N GLU A 422 -21.74 -16.22 14.91
CA GLU A 422 -23.17 -16.56 14.96
C GLU A 422 -23.67 -17.23 13.68
N GLY A 423 -22.82 -17.29 12.63
CA GLY A 423 -23.14 -17.97 11.38
C GLY A 423 -24.27 -17.34 10.58
N THR A 424 -24.49 -16.02 10.73
CA THR A 424 -25.52 -15.28 9.97
C THR A 424 -25.10 -15.02 8.53
N LEU A 425 -23.79 -15.06 8.25
CA LEU A 425 -23.23 -14.90 6.92
C LEU A 425 -23.00 -16.27 6.25
N GLU A 426 -23.28 -16.32 4.97
CA GLU A 426 -23.02 -17.50 4.16
C GLU A 426 -21.51 -17.73 3.99
N LYS A 427 -21.04 -18.94 4.32
CA LYS A 427 -19.63 -19.32 4.26
C LYS A 427 -19.15 -19.61 2.84
N GLY A 428 -17.83 -19.63 2.66
CA GLY A 428 -17.15 -20.01 1.43
C GLY A 428 -16.84 -18.82 0.51
N TYR A 429 -16.37 -19.12 -0.69
CA TYR A 429 -15.97 -18.12 -1.68
C TYR A 429 -17.17 -17.38 -2.27
N LYS A 430 -17.11 -16.06 -2.27
CA LYS A 430 -18.19 -15.15 -2.71
C LYS A 430 -17.88 -14.36 -3.98
N GLY A 431 -16.73 -14.57 -4.58
CA GLY A 431 -16.29 -13.84 -5.75
C GLY A 431 -15.30 -12.71 -5.46
N VAL A 432 -15.25 -11.75 -6.37
CA VAL A 432 -14.35 -10.59 -6.28
C VAL A 432 -15.11 -9.40 -5.70
N ILE A 433 -14.47 -8.68 -4.77
CA ILE A 433 -14.95 -7.41 -4.25
C ILE A 433 -13.95 -6.30 -4.57
N GLU A 434 -14.43 -5.19 -5.09
CA GLU A 434 -13.60 -3.99 -5.28
C GLU A 434 -13.30 -3.35 -3.92
N ILE A 435 -12.08 -2.85 -3.73
CA ILE A 435 -11.61 -2.29 -2.46
C ILE A 435 -12.52 -1.17 -1.92
N ASN A 436 -13.05 -0.31 -2.79
CA ASN A 436 -13.94 0.79 -2.42
C ASN A 436 -15.37 0.36 -2.05
N ARG A 437 -15.69 -0.93 -2.11
CA ARG A 437 -16.96 -1.49 -1.63
C ARG A 437 -16.89 -2.00 -0.19
N ILE A 438 -15.69 -2.19 0.34
CA ILE A 438 -15.48 -2.77 1.68
C ILE A 438 -16.07 -1.88 2.78
N LYS A 439 -15.97 -0.56 2.65
CA LYS A 439 -16.60 0.37 3.60
C LYS A 439 -18.08 0.06 3.83
N ASN A 440 -18.84 -0.12 2.76
CA ASN A 440 -20.28 -0.42 2.85
C ASN A 440 -20.54 -1.75 3.56
N VAL A 441 -19.75 -2.78 3.25
CA VAL A 441 -19.88 -4.08 3.91
C VAL A 441 -19.62 -3.97 5.41
N LEU A 442 -18.57 -3.23 5.81
CA LEU A 442 -18.27 -3.00 7.22
C LEU A 442 -19.36 -2.21 7.94
N GLU A 443 -19.96 -1.22 7.29
CA GLU A 443 -21.10 -0.45 7.83
C GLU A 443 -22.31 -1.37 8.04
N GLU A 444 -22.62 -2.24 7.08
CA GLU A 444 -23.71 -3.21 7.20
C GLU A 444 -23.50 -4.18 8.38
N LEU A 445 -22.28 -4.72 8.52
CA LEU A 445 -21.93 -5.61 9.64
C LEU A 445 -22.13 -4.96 11.01
N ILE A 446 -21.77 -3.69 11.15
CA ILE A 446 -21.84 -2.97 12.42
C ILE A 446 -23.27 -2.51 12.71
N LEU A 447 -23.99 -2.04 11.71
CA LEU A 447 -25.35 -1.52 11.88
C LEU A 447 -26.42 -2.62 11.86
N GLY A 448 -26.04 -3.87 11.55
CA GLY A 448 -26.96 -5.00 11.52
C GLY A 448 -28.02 -4.87 10.40
N LYS A 449 -27.63 -4.35 9.26
CA LYS A 449 -28.54 -4.10 8.10
C LYS A 449 -28.37 -5.17 7.03
#